data_374747c98e336a3ba2769ee432bbc534
#
_entry.id   374747c98e336a3ba2769ee432bbc534
#
_cell.length_a   1.000
_cell.length_b   1.000
_cell.length_c   1.000
_cell.angle_alpha   90.00
_cell.angle_beta   90.00
_cell.angle_gamma   90.00
#
_symmetry.space_group_name_H-M   'P 1'
#
loop_
_entity.id
_entity.type
_entity.pdbx_description
1 polymer ?
#
loop_
_entity_poly.entity_id
_entity_poly.type
_entity_poly.pdbx_seq_one_letter_code
_entity_poly.pdbx_strand_id
1 'polypeptide(L)'
;MGTLETQSRKRSRKNELRKIILTTIATMGVIGVGLVAPNVVGAMVKLGIIPSSRQKDVVNRSCERLIHSGLLARQGKFLRLTRRGELVLRSLEARSYRIPHPQKWDSKWRVLIFDIPERRKGLREKVRRTLNAIGFVRLQ
;
A
#
# COMPACT_ATOMS: atom_id res chain seq x y z
N MET A 1 -18.85 12.64 -18.10
CA MET A 1 -17.90 11.78 -17.36
C MET A 1 -18.56 11.27 -16.11
N GLY A 2 -18.67 9.94 -15.95
CA GLY A 2 -19.52 9.32 -14.95
C GLY A 2 -19.03 9.50 -13.52
N THR A 3 -19.95 9.68 -12.60
CA THR A 3 -19.71 9.82 -11.14
C THR A 3 -18.92 8.65 -10.55
N LEU A 4 -19.06 7.44 -11.09
CA LEU A 4 -18.35 6.22 -10.69
C LEU A 4 -16.84 6.29 -10.98
N GLU A 5 -16.44 6.83 -12.12
CA GLU A 5 -15.03 6.97 -12.50
C GLU A 5 -14.32 8.00 -11.61
N THR A 6 -14.97 9.13 -11.32
CA THR A 6 -14.42 10.15 -10.42
C THR A 6 -14.29 9.65 -8.99
N GLN A 7 -15.22 8.82 -8.51
CA GLN A 7 -15.15 8.18 -7.20
C GLN A 7 -14.01 7.14 -7.15
N SER A 8 -13.85 6.34 -8.20
CA SER A 8 -12.77 5.36 -8.31
C SER A 8 -11.39 6.05 -8.27
N ARG A 9 -11.19 7.11 -9.07
CA ARG A 9 -9.95 7.90 -9.08
C ARG A 9 -9.65 8.54 -7.71
N LYS A 10 -10.67 9.09 -7.03
CA LYS A 10 -10.51 9.65 -5.67
C LYS A 10 -10.11 8.57 -4.66
N ARG A 11 -10.70 7.38 -4.75
CA ARG A 11 -10.39 6.25 -3.89
C ARG A 11 -8.97 5.73 -4.12
N SER A 12 -8.54 5.64 -5.38
CA SER A 12 -7.17 5.24 -5.75
C SER A 12 -6.14 6.23 -5.19
N ARG A 13 -6.29 7.53 -5.43
CA ARG A 13 -5.40 8.57 -4.89
C ARG A 13 -5.32 8.55 -3.35
N LYS A 14 -6.44 8.29 -2.67
CA LYS A 14 -6.48 8.18 -1.22
C LYS A 14 -5.70 6.95 -0.72
N ASN A 15 -5.79 5.82 -1.42
CA ASN A 15 -5.05 4.61 -1.09
C ASN A 15 -3.55 4.78 -1.35
N GLU A 16 -3.16 5.46 -2.43
CA GLU A 16 -1.76 5.79 -2.73
C GLU A 16 -1.14 6.67 -1.65
N LEU A 17 -1.80 7.77 -1.28
CA LEU A 17 -1.32 8.63 -0.21
C LEU A 17 -1.19 7.89 1.11
N ARG A 18 -2.19 7.05 1.43
CA ARG A 18 -2.16 6.19 2.63
C ARG A 18 -0.97 5.23 2.61
N LYS A 19 -0.72 4.58 1.48
CA LYS A 19 0.43 3.68 1.30
C LYS A 19 1.73 4.44 1.51
N ILE A 20 1.91 5.59 0.85
CA ILE A 20 3.11 6.42 0.98
C ILE A 20 3.37 6.78 2.45
N ILE A 21 2.36 7.27 3.18
CA ILE A 21 2.51 7.65 4.59
C ILE A 21 2.91 6.44 5.45
N LEU A 22 2.23 5.31 5.29
CA LEU A 22 2.50 4.10 6.09
C LEU A 22 3.89 3.54 5.77
N THR A 23 4.29 3.49 4.50
CA THR A 23 5.64 3.06 4.07
C THR A 23 6.71 3.98 4.64
N THR A 24 6.52 5.31 4.55
CA THR A 24 7.45 6.29 5.10
C THR A 24 7.69 6.05 6.59
N ILE A 25 6.62 5.85 7.36
CA ILE A 25 6.72 5.61 8.81
C ILE A 25 7.34 4.24 9.10
N ALA A 26 7.01 3.20 8.35
CA ALA A 26 7.59 1.87 8.49
C ALA A 26 9.11 1.90 8.22
N THR A 27 9.53 2.52 7.13
CA THR A 27 10.94 2.65 6.75
C THR A 27 11.73 3.43 7.79
N MET A 28 11.19 4.55 8.27
CA MET A 28 11.85 5.35 9.31
C MET A 28 11.91 4.64 10.66
N GLY A 29 10.91 3.82 10.98
CA GLY A 29 10.91 2.98 12.17
C GLY A 29 11.97 1.87 12.15
N VAL A 30 12.27 1.33 10.97
CA VAL A 30 13.28 0.28 10.76
C VAL A 30 14.71 0.86 10.78
N ILE A 31 14.91 2.06 10.22
CA ILE A 31 16.22 2.73 10.15
C ILE A 31 16.71 3.15 11.56
N GLY A 32 15.83 3.09 12.55
CA GLY A 32 16.14 3.14 13.99
C GLY A 32 17.03 4.27 14.46
N VAL A 33 16.70 4.82 15.61
CA VAL A 33 17.64 5.51 16.52
C VAL A 33 18.54 6.60 15.88
N GLY A 34 17.95 7.76 15.61
CA GLY A 34 18.76 8.96 15.31
C GLY A 34 18.23 9.89 14.24
N LEU A 35 17.36 9.46 13.37
CA LEU A 35 16.74 10.32 12.37
C LEU A 35 15.34 10.75 12.82
N VAL A 36 15.35 11.63 13.79
CA VAL A 36 14.17 12.28 14.34
C VAL A 36 13.56 13.21 13.27
N ALA A 37 12.66 12.67 12.47
CA ALA A 37 11.76 13.55 11.76
C ALA A 37 10.56 13.83 12.70
N PRO A 38 10.41 15.04 13.20
CA PRO A 38 9.35 15.37 14.15
C PRO A 38 7.96 15.25 13.52
N ASN A 39 7.88 15.10 12.22
CA ASN A 39 6.64 14.90 11.49
C ASN A 39 6.85 14.08 10.21
N VAL A 40 5.77 13.49 9.70
CA VAL A 40 5.78 12.65 8.48
C VAL A 40 6.28 13.42 7.26
N VAL A 41 5.99 14.72 7.18
CA VAL A 41 6.44 15.59 6.07
C VAL A 41 7.96 15.68 6.05
N GLY A 42 8.61 15.87 7.20
CA GLY A 42 10.07 15.87 7.31
C GLY A 42 10.68 14.51 6.94
N ALA A 43 10.03 13.41 7.34
CA ALA A 43 10.45 12.07 6.96
C ALA A 43 10.35 11.84 5.44
N MET A 44 9.26 12.29 4.80
CA MET A 44 9.09 12.21 3.34
C MET A 44 10.16 12.99 2.60
N VAL A 45 10.49 14.19 3.04
CA VAL A 45 11.57 15.01 2.45
C VAL A 45 12.91 14.27 2.53
N LYS A 46 13.24 13.65 3.67
CA LYS A 46 14.48 12.88 3.84
C LYS A 46 14.55 11.65 2.92
N LEU A 47 13.42 11.08 2.58
CA LEU A 47 13.31 9.96 1.61
C LEU A 47 13.24 10.44 0.15
N GLY A 48 13.45 11.74 -0.12
CA GLY A 48 13.38 12.30 -1.47
C GLY A 48 11.96 12.53 -1.98
N ILE A 49 10.95 12.32 -1.15
CA ILE A 49 9.55 12.57 -1.49
C ILE A 49 9.23 14.01 -1.06
N ILE A 50 9.38 14.97 -1.96
CA ILE A 50 9.19 16.40 -1.66
C ILE A 50 7.73 16.80 -1.88
N PRO A 51 6.88 16.90 -0.84
CA PRO A 51 5.52 17.38 -1.00
C PRO A 51 5.50 18.89 -1.20
N SER A 52 4.70 19.37 -2.16
CA SER A 52 4.43 20.80 -2.32
C SER A 52 3.75 21.39 -1.07
N SER A 53 3.74 22.72 -0.93
CA SER A 53 3.11 23.40 0.22
C SER A 53 1.67 22.93 0.48
N ARG A 54 0.83 22.85 -0.57
CA ARG A 54 -0.54 22.32 -0.47
C ARG A 54 -0.61 20.85 -0.08
N GLN A 55 0.38 20.05 -0.48
CA GLN A 55 0.44 18.63 -0.15
C GLN A 55 0.78 18.40 1.33
N LYS A 56 1.52 19.30 1.97
CA LYS A 56 1.85 19.21 3.41
C LYS A 56 0.58 19.15 4.27
N ASP A 57 -0.39 20.02 4.01
CA ASP A 57 -1.66 20.02 4.76
C ASP A 57 -2.49 18.77 4.50
N VAL A 58 -2.48 18.26 3.26
CA VAL A 58 -3.17 17.00 2.92
C VAL A 58 -2.52 15.83 3.63
N VAL A 59 -1.18 15.77 3.69
CA VAL A 59 -0.44 14.75 4.42
C VAL A 59 -0.77 14.81 5.92
N ASN A 60 -0.69 15.99 6.54
CA ASN A 60 -0.97 16.16 7.96
C ASN A 60 -2.41 15.73 8.31
N ARG A 61 -3.42 16.19 7.56
CA ARG A 61 -4.81 15.73 7.73
C ARG A 61 -4.97 14.22 7.51
N SER A 62 -4.18 13.63 6.64
CA SER A 62 -4.21 12.19 6.40
C SER A 62 -3.57 11.43 7.56
N CYS A 63 -2.48 11.94 8.14
CA CYS A 63 -1.88 11.37 9.35
C CYS A 63 -2.84 11.37 10.53
N GLU A 64 -3.53 12.48 10.78
CA GLU A 64 -4.53 12.55 11.87
C GLU A 64 -5.66 11.51 11.67
N ARG A 65 -6.14 11.35 10.43
CA ARG A 65 -7.14 10.31 10.12
C ARG A 65 -6.59 8.89 10.34
N LEU A 66 -5.31 8.65 10.05
CA LEU A 66 -4.68 7.35 10.26
C LEU A 66 -4.47 7.07 11.75
N ILE A 67 -4.17 8.08 12.55
CA ILE A 67 -4.12 7.99 14.01
C ILE A 67 -5.52 7.67 14.56
N HIS A 68 -6.52 8.44 14.15
CA HIS A 68 -7.92 8.22 14.60
C HIS A 68 -8.45 6.83 14.20
N SER A 69 -8.02 6.29 13.06
CA SER A 69 -8.37 4.92 12.63
C SER A 69 -7.53 3.82 13.29
N GLY A 70 -6.62 4.16 14.20
CA GLY A 70 -5.78 3.22 14.92
C GLY A 70 -4.71 2.53 14.08
N LEU A 71 -4.33 3.10 12.95
CA LEU A 71 -3.26 2.58 12.08
C LEU A 71 -1.90 3.16 12.44
N LEU A 72 -1.90 4.36 12.99
CA LEU A 72 -0.75 5.03 13.56
C LEU A 72 -1.00 5.34 15.04
N ALA A 73 0.05 5.36 15.83
CA ALA A 73 0.02 5.82 17.22
C ALA A 73 1.08 6.91 17.42
N ARG A 74 0.78 7.87 18.29
CA ARG A 74 1.76 8.87 18.75
C ARG A 74 2.61 8.26 19.87
N GLN A 75 3.92 8.43 19.79
CA GLN A 75 4.87 8.08 20.83
C GLN A 75 5.75 9.31 21.09
N GLY A 76 5.36 10.14 22.04
CA GLY A 76 5.95 11.45 22.25
C GLY A 76 5.78 12.35 21.01
N LYS A 77 6.89 12.80 20.45
CA LYS A 77 6.93 13.62 19.23
C LYS A 77 6.88 12.81 17.92
N PHE A 78 6.85 11.47 18.00
CA PHE A 78 6.96 10.58 16.86
C PHE A 78 5.66 9.89 16.54
N LEU A 79 5.55 9.42 15.28
CA LEU A 79 4.50 8.53 14.84
C LEU A 79 5.07 7.12 14.66
N ARG A 80 4.35 6.15 15.15
CA ARG A 80 4.66 4.72 15.04
C ARG A 80 3.55 4.01 14.29
N LEU A 81 3.93 3.02 13.49
CA LEU A 81 2.99 2.09 12.90
C LEU A 81 2.46 1.15 13.98
N THR A 82 1.15 0.97 14.02
CA THR A 82 0.51 -0.05 14.89
C THR A 82 0.50 -1.40 14.18
N ARG A 83 0.31 -2.50 14.92
CA ARG A 83 0.12 -3.83 14.32
C ARG A 83 -0.99 -3.84 13.25
N ARG A 84 -2.07 -3.11 13.50
CA ARG A 84 -3.16 -2.93 12.52
C ARG A 84 -2.69 -2.14 11.30
N GLY A 85 -1.85 -1.13 11.49
CA GLY A 85 -1.22 -0.36 10.42
C GLY A 85 -0.32 -1.21 9.54
N GLU A 86 0.51 -2.09 10.14
CA GLU A 86 1.37 -3.03 9.40
C GLU A 86 0.56 -4.00 8.52
N LEU A 87 -0.51 -4.59 9.04
CA LEU A 87 -1.38 -5.48 8.27
C LEU A 87 -2.02 -4.76 7.08
N VAL A 88 -2.43 -3.51 7.28
CA VAL A 88 -2.99 -2.69 6.20
C VAL A 88 -1.90 -2.34 5.16
N LEU A 89 -0.70 -1.99 5.60
CA LEU A 89 0.42 -1.70 4.70
C LEU A 89 0.75 -2.92 3.84
N ARG A 90 0.95 -4.08 4.44
CA ARG A 90 1.18 -5.35 3.71
C ARG A 90 0.06 -5.66 2.70
N SER A 91 -1.20 -5.40 3.07
CA SER A 91 -2.33 -5.56 2.14
C SER A 91 -2.28 -4.59 0.96
N LEU A 92 -1.82 -3.35 1.16
CA LEU A 92 -1.67 -2.35 0.10
C LEU A 92 -0.49 -2.68 -0.81
N GLU A 93 0.62 -3.15 -0.25
CA GLU A 93 1.80 -3.60 -1.00
C GLU A 93 1.47 -4.82 -1.86
N ALA A 94 0.81 -5.83 -1.29
CA ALA A 94 0.38 -7.00 -2.04
C ALA A 94 -0.54 -6.66 -3.22
N ARG A 95 -1.39 -5.64 -3.10
CA ARG A 95 -2.26 -5.19 -4.21
C ARG A 95 -1.51 -4.48 -5.34
N SER A 96 -0.39 -3.88 -5.04
CA SER A 96 0.46 -3.19 -6.03
C SER A 96 1.62 -4.03 -6.52
N TYR A 97 1.81 -5.21 -5.94
CA TYR A 97 2.84 -6.14 -6.37
C TYR A 97 2.55 -6.64 -7.78
N ARG A 98 3.56 -6.63 -8.61
CA ARG A 98 3.54 -7.27 -9.93
C ARG A 98 4.74 -8.19 -10.03
N ILE A 99 4.55 -9.33 -10.65
CA ILE A 99 5.66 -10.25 -10.92
C ILE A 99 6.58 -9.56 -11.95
N PRO A 100 7.88 -9.39 -11.65
CA PRO A 100 8.80 -8.82 -12.62
C PRO A 100 8.85 -9.71 -13.86
N HIS A 101 8.73 -9.11 -15.04
CA HIS A 101 8.94 -9.83 -16.29
C HIS A 101 10.45 -10.00 -16.51
N PRO A 102 10.95 -11.22 -16.70
CA PRO A 102 12.34 -11.42 -17.05
C PRO A 102 12.63 -10.81 -18.41
N GLN A 103 13.79 -10.18 -18.58
CA GLN A 103 14.20 -9.61 -19.89
C GLN A 103 14.39 -10.68 -20.98
N LYS A 104 14.76 -11.90 -20.57
CA LYS A 104 14.85 -13.06 -21.43
C LYS A 104 14.02 -14.18 -20.84
N TRP A 105 13.23 -14.83 -21.68
CA TRP A 105 12.49 -16.02 -21.28
C TRP A 105 13.45 -17.18 -21.00
N ASP A 106 13.28 -17.82 -19.84
CA ASP A 106 14.11 -18.95 -19.40
C ASP A 106 13.61 -20.30 -19.91
N SER A 107 12.71 -20.30 -20.91
CA SER A 107 12.08 -21.48 -21.51
C SER A 107 11.26 -22.32 -20.53
N LYS A 108 10.86 -21.76 -19.39
CA LYS A 108 10.08 -22.45 -18.36
C LYS A 108 8.70 -21.83 -18.19
N TRP A 109 7.67 -22.67 -18.29
CA TRP A 109 6.32 -22.31 -17.91
C TRP A 109 6.14 -22.44 -16.39
N ARG A 110 5.58 -21.43 -15.78
CA ARG A 110 5.21 -21.46 -14.35
C ARG A 110 3.72 -21.63 -14.25
N VAL A 111 3.28 -22.82 -13.89
CA VAL A 111 1.87 -23.19 -13.80
C VAL A 111 1.47 -23.26 -12.33
N LEU A 112 0.36 -22.62 -11.99
CA LEU A 112 -0.27 -22.70 -10.68
C LEU A 112 -1.59 -23.44 -10.83
N ILE A 113 -1.72 -24.59 -10.15
CA ILE A 113 -2.93 -25.41 -10.13
C ILE A 113 -3.50 -25.38 -8.72
N PHE A 114 -4.76 -25.07 -8.58
CA PHE A 114 -5.47 -25.08 -7.29
C PHE A 114 -6.95 -25.37 -7.50
N ASP A 115 -7.58 -25.94 -6.49
CA ASP A 115 -9.02 -26.12 -6.40
C ASP A 115 -9.59 -25.32 -5.22
N ILE A 116 -10.68 -24.64 -5.46
CA ILE A 116 -11.43 -23.91 -4.43
C ILE A 116 -12.90 -24.36 -4.50
N PRO A 117 -13.40 -25.03 -3.45
CA PRO A 117 -14.75 -25.56 -3.41
C PRO A 117 -15.81 -24.49 -3.75
N GLU A 118 -16.88 -24.88 -4.47
CA GLU A 118 -17.94 -23.98 -4.95
C GLU A 118 -18.56 -23.14 -3.82
N ARG A 119 -18.72 -23.72 -2.63
CA ARG A 119 -19.20 -23.02 -1.43
C ARG A 119 -18.36 -21.79 -1.05
N ARG A 120 -17.13 -21.67 -1.55
CA ARG A 120 -16.21 -20.55 -1.33
C ARG A 120 -16.05 -19.65 -2.57
N LYS A 121 -17.13 -19.44 -3.33
CA LYS A 121 -17.14 -18.63 -4.54
C LYS A 121 -16.45 -17.26 -4.38
N GLY A 122 -16.71 -16.56 -3.26
CA GLY A 122 -16.09 -15.25 -2.99
C GLY A 122 -14.56 -15.33 -2.85
N LEU A 123 -14.03 -16.42 -2.28
CA LEU A 123 -12.59 -16.66 -2.19
C LEU A 123 -12.00 -16.96 -3.57
N ARG A 124 -12.66 -17.80 -4.37
CA ARG A 124 -12.24 -18.13 -5.74
C ARG A 124 -12.12 -16.87 -6.60
N GLU A 125 -13.13 -15.98 -6.56
CA GLU A 125 -13.11 -14.71 -7.29
C GLU A 125 -11.99 -13.76 -6.79
N LYS A 126 -11.74 -13.74 -5.49
CA LYS A 126 -10.64 -12.95 -4.92
C LYS A 126 -9.29 -13.46 -5.39
N VAL A 127 -9.05 -14.77 -5.34
CA VAL A 127 -7.80 -15.41 -5.80
C VAL A 127 -7.61 -15.15 -7.28
N ARG A 128 -8.64 -15.39 -8.12
CA ARG A 128 -8.59 -15.12 -9.56
C ARG A 128 -8.19 -13.68 -9.87
N ARG A 129 -8.85 -12.71 -9.24
CA ARG A 129 -8.53 -11.29 -9.43
C ARG A 129 -7.11 -10.94 -8.98
N THR A 130 -6.65 -11.55 -7.89
CA THR A 130 -5.28 -11.32 -7.40
C THR A 130 -4.26 -11.89 -8.39
N LEU A 131 -4.44 -13.12 -8.86
CA LEU A 131 -3.54 -13.75 -9.82
C LEU A 131 -3.46 -12.96 -11.14
N ASN A 132 -4.61 -12.55 -11.69
CA ASN A 132 -4.62 -11.71 -12.88
C ASN A 132 -3.91 -10.36 -12.65
N ALA A 133 -4.09 -9.75 -11.48
CA ALA A 133 -3.46 -8.47 -11.14
C ALA A 133 -1.93 -8.57 -11.05
N ILE A 134 -1.37 -9.71 -10.67
CA ILE A 134 0.08 -9.94 -10.60
C ILE A 134 0.67 -10.51 -11.89
N GLY A 135 -0.14 -10.77 -12.92
CA GLY A 135 0.33 -11.14 -14.26
C GLY A 135 0.09 -12.58 -14.68
N PHE A 136 -0.61 -13.41 -13.88
CA PHE A 136 -1.02 -14.74 -14.31
C PHE A 136 -2.16 -14.65 -15.33
N VAL A 137 -2.11 -15.51 -16.33
CA VAL A 137 -3.17 -15.69 -17.32
C VAL A 137 -3.87 -17.02 -17.05
N ARG A 138 -5.19 -17.04 -17.15
CA ARG A 138 -5.96 -18.26 -17.02
C ARG A 138 -5.77 -19.11 -18.26
N LEU A 139 -5.38 -20.37 -18.06
CA LEU A 139 -5.50 -21.40 -19.10
C LEU A 139 -6.98 -21.85 -19.16
N GLN A 140 -7.51 -21.91 -20.35
CA GLN A 140 -8.87 -22.44 -20.59
C GLN A 140 -8.88 -23.94 -20.46
#